data_19200bc02cb47e388ce7c3fab5f6cf4b
#
_entry.id   19200bc02cb47e388ce7c3fab5f6cf4b
#
_cell.length_a   1.000
_cell.length_b   1.000
_cell.length_c   1.000
_cell.angle_alpha   90.00
_cell.angle_beta   90.00
_cell.angle_gamma   90.00
#
_symmetry.space_group_name_H-M   'P 1'
#
loop_
_entity.id
_entity.type
_entity.pdbx_description
1 polymer ?
#
loop_
_entity_poly.entity_id
_entity_poly.type
_entity_poly.pdbx_seq_one_letter_code
_entity_poly.pdbx_strand_id
1 'polypeptide(L)'
;MMKKHAVYRIVHIAVLLLVIALLSAAVFACSVPRKTAVGHSYTLASASQYVSRDDDGDVKDIRVDVIASTRDKGSQAQRIARSIEKSGIRATYRAAKKAQQQREQVRNAVNSYARLIVIPQDAFTQHSNTLWESELSYARSKGVPVIINASANMQLTDLNIPSQYWAAYWDVRVSQSEANTSIFEAAMCVVEDRPHNSTLLTHISAQEE
;
A
#
# COMPACT_ATOMS: atom_id res chain seq x y z
N MET A 1 27.03 -17.74 60.28
CA MET A 1 25.90 -18.17 59.41
C MET A 1 25.36 -17.08 58.46
N MET A 2 25.53 -15.82 58.69
CA MET A 2 24.99 -14.70 57.86
C MET A 2 25.53 -14.60 56.43
N LYS A 3 26.72 -15.02 56.10
CA LYS A 3 27.28 -14.89 54.74
C LYS A 3 26.59 -15.76 53.68
N LYS A 4 26.04 -16.91 54.03
CA LYS A 4 25.39 -17.84 53.05
C LYS A 4 24.07 -17.26 52.53
N HIS A 5 23.29 -16.56 53.36
CA HIS A 5 22.01 -15.94 52.89
C HIS A 5 22.23 -14.75 51.98
N ALA A 6 23.30 -13.97 52.13
CA ALA A 6 23.61 -12.86 51.24
C ALA A 6 24.01 -13.36 49.84
N VAL A 7 24.82 -14.42 49.75
CA VAL A 7 25.21 -15.01 48.48
C VAL A 7 23.99 -15.60 47.73
N TYR A 8 23.07 -16.27 48.44
CA TYR A 8 21.84 -16.80 47.85
C TYR A 8 20.96 -15.72 47.26
N ARG A 9 20.79 -14.58 47.95
CA ARG A 9 20.02 -13.44 47.45
C ARG A 9 20.63 -12.82 46.20
N ILE A 10 21.94 -12.67 46.15
CA ILE A 10 22.67 -12.15 44.99
C ILE A 10 22.49 -13.07 43.78
N VAL A 11 22.60 -14.38 43.96
CA VAL A 11 22.38 -15.35 42.87
C VAL A 11 20.96 -15.32 42.37
N HIS A 12 19.97 -15.26 43.25
CA HIS A 12 18.54 -15.13 42.79
C HIS A 12 18.28 -13.87 42.01
N ILE A 13 18.81 -12.73 42.43
CA ILE A 13 18.67 -11.47 41.70
C ILE A 13 19.35 -11.55 40.33
N ALA A 14 20.54 -12.14 40.25
CA ALA A 14 21.22 -12.29 38.98
C ALA A 14 20.48 -13.22 38.01
N VAL A 15 19.92 -14.34 38.51
CA VAL A 15 19.07 -15.24 37.68
C VAL A 15 17.80 -14.54 37.23
N LEU A 16 17.14 -13.78 38.09
CA LEU A 16 15.93 -13.02 37.74
C LEU A 16 16.22 -12.00 36.65
N LEU A 17 17.32 -11.25 36.76
CA LEU A 17 17.71 -10.27 35.72
C LEU A 17 18.05 -10.95 34.39
N LEU A 18 18.69 -12.12 34.44
CA LEU A 18 18.98 -12.90 33.22
C LEU A 18 17.69 -13.37 32.53
N VAL A 19 16.71 -13.85 33.29
CA VAL A 19 15.42 -14.28 32.74
C VAL A 19 14.65 -13.09 32.13
N ILE A 20 14.66 -11.93 32.79
CA ILE A 20 14.04 -10.71 32.25
C ILE A 20 14.74 -10.27 30.94
N ALA A 21 16.07 -10.33 30.89
CA ALA A 21 16.82 -10.00 29.67
C ALA A 21 16.55 -10.97 28.53
N LEU A 22 16.40 -12.28 28.80
CA LEU A 22 16.03 -13.27 27.80
C LEU A 22 14.59 -13.11 27.29
N LEU A 23 13.65 -12.79 28.20
CA LEU A 23 12.26 -12.53 27.81
C LEU A 23 12.13 -11.25 26.96
N SER A 24 12.86 -10.18 27.30
CA SER A 24 12.88 -8.98 26.49
C SER A 24 13.48 -9.19 25.09
N ALA A 25 14.54 -10.01 24.96
CA ALA A 25 15.10 -10.37 23.66
C ALA A 25 14.12 -11.17 22.78
N ALA A 26 13.32 -12.05 23.38
CA ALA A 26 12.32 -12.83 22.65
C ALA A 26 11.17 -11.97 22.07
N VAL A 27 10.80 -10.88 22.75
CA VAL A 27 9.75 -9.95 22.26
C VAL A 27 10.22 -9.18 21.01
N PHE A 28 11.53 -8.90 20.89
CA PHE A 28 12.07 -8.24 19.69
C PHE A 28 12.27 -9.18 18.50
N ALA A 29 12.35 -10.50 18.73
CA ALA A 29 12.53 -11.48 17.66
C ALA A 29 11.22 -11.79 16.89
N CYS A 30 10.06 -11.47 17.45
CA CYS A 30 8.75 -11.63 16.80
C CYS A 30 8.27 -10.36 16.06
N SER A 31 9.18 -9.50 15.58
CA SER A 31 8.79 -8.53 14.58
C SER A 31 8.48 -9.29 13.28
N VAL A 32 7.20 -9.62 13.07
CA VAL A 32 6.68 -9.98 11.75
C VAL A 32 7.26 -8.98 10.77
N PRO A 33 7.92 -9.42 9.67
CA PRO A 33 8.40 -8.47 8.66
C PRO A 33 7.20 -7.60 8.27
N ARG A 34 7.26 -6.33 8.67
CA ARG A 34 6.21 -5.36 8.35
C ARG A 34 6.13 -5.36 6.83
N LYS A 35 4.97 -5.76 6.28
CA LYS A 35 4.68 -5.58 4.86
C LYS A 35 5.05 -4.13 4.55
N THR A 36 6.06 -3.93 3.75
CA THR A 36 6.41 -2.60 3.30
C THR A 36 5.25 -2.16 2.42
N ALA A 37 4.56 -1.09 2.78
CA ALA A 37 3.42 -0.55 2.03
C ALA A 37 3.82 0.02 0.65
N VAL A 38 5.02 -0.28 0.23
CA VAL A 38 5.59 0.11 -1.05
C VAL A 38 5.93 -1.19 -1.74
N GLY A 39 5.16 -1.53 -2.79
CA GLY A 39 5.53 -2.60 -3.69
C GLY A 39 6.92 -2.32 -4.23
N HIS A 40 7.77 -3.33 -4.20
CA HIS A 40 9.10 -3.19 -4.77
C HIS A 40 8.99 -3.27 -6.29
N SER A 41 9.45 -2.22 -7.00
CA SER A 41 9.82 -2.41 -8.39
C SER A 41 11.06 -3.28 -8.41
N TYR A 42 10.93 -4.50 -8.91
CA TYR A 42 12.07 -5.39 -9.01
C TYR A 42 12.64 -5.35 -10.42
N THR A 43 13.95 -5.37 -10.53
CA THR A 43 14.61 -5.77 -11.76
C THR A 43 14.37 -7.27 -11.98
N LEU A 44 14.38 -7.72 -13.26
CA LEU A 44 14.21 -9.14 -13.59
C LEU A 44 15.15 -10.08 -12.81
N ALA A 45 16.34 -9.61 -12.43
CA ALA A 45 17.30 -10.38 -11.63
C ALA A 45 16.80 -10.66 -10.20
N SER A 46 15.97 -9.81 -9.64
CA SER A 46 15.40 -9.99 -8.30
C SER A 46 14.12 -10.84 -8.30
N ALA A 47 13.46 -10.96 -9.45
CA ALA A 47 12.22 -11.72 -9.58
C ALA A 47 12.40 -13.23 -9.27
N SER A 48 13.61 -13.78 -9.46
CA SER A 48 13.92 -15.18 -9.17
C SER A 48 13.90 -15.53 -7.67
N GLN A 49 13.90 -14.53 -6.79
CA GLN A 49 13.83 -14.71 -5.33
C GLN A 49 12.41 -14.53 -4.77
N TYR A 50 11.45 -14.24 -5.64
CA TYR A 50 10.07 -14.10 -5.21
C TYR A 50 9.48 -15.46 -4.81
N VAL A 51 9.09 -15.57 -3.55
CA VAL A 51 8.32 -16.70 -3.04
C VAL A 51 6.88 -16.27 -2.94
N SER A 52 6.02 -16.85 -3.77
CA SER A 52 4.57 -16.63 -3.67
C SER A 52 4.11 -16.98 -2.24
N ARG A 53 3.42 -16.09 -1.59
CA ARG A 53 2.76 -16.38 -0.32
C ARG A 53 1.40 -16.97 -0.62
N ASP A 54 1.21 -18.23 -0.31
CA ASP A 54 -0.08 -18.94 -0.42
C ASP A 54 -1.17 -18.43 0.56
N ASP A 55 -0.87 -17.40 1.36
CA ASP A 55 -1.69 -16.97 2.51
C ASP A 55 -2.45 -15.65 2.27
N ASP A 56 -2.69 -15.26 1.03
CA ASP A 56 -3.30 -13.95 0.72
C ASP A 56 -4.84 -13.93 0.77
N GLY A 57 -5.49 -15.01 1.18
CA GLY A 57 -6.95 -15.10 1.29
C GLY A 57 -7.65 -15.21 -0.06
N ASP A 58 -8.99 -15.29 -0.05
CA ASP A 58 -9.79 -15.27 -1.28
C ASP A 58 -9.70 -13.88 -1.93
N VAL A 59 -9.61 -13.83 -3.25
CA VAL A 59 -9.67 -12.58 -4.05
C VAL A 59 -10.87 -11.71 -3.64
N LYS A 60 -11.98 -12.34 -3.23
CA LYS A 60 -13.18 -11.67 -2.74
C LYS A 60 -12.99 -10.91 -1.42
N ASP A 61 -11.94 -11.23 -0.67
CA ASP A 61 -11.62 -10.54 0.59
C ASP A 61 -10.73 -9.32 0.37
N ILE A 62 -10.19 -9.18 -0.84
CA ILE A 62 -9.41 -8.02 -1.24
C ILE A 62 -10.35 -6.86 -1.47
N ARG A 63 -10.06 -5.73 -0.81
CA ARG A 63 -10.77 -4.47 -1.03
C ARG A 63 -9.83 -3.40 -1.51
N VAL A 64 -10.18 -2.81 -2.64
CA VAL A 64 -9.48 -1.67 -3.25
C VAL A 64 -10.33 -0.42 -3.08
N ASP A 65 -9.75 0.63 -2.50
CA ASP A 65 -10.43 1.92 -2.38
C ASP A 65 -9.85 2.90 -3.42
N VAL A 66 -10.73 3.43 -4.26
CA VAL A 66 -10.38 4.36 -5.35
C VAL A 66 -10.84 5.75 -4.99
N ILE A 67 -9.89 6.66 -4.78
CA ILE A 67 -10.15 8.05 -4.38
C ILE A 67 -10.47 8.89 -5.63
N ALA A 68 -11.51 9.70 -5.55
CA ALA A 68 -11.92 10.57 -6.65
C ALA A 68 -10.91 11.70 -6.89
N SER A 69 -10.72 12.04 -8.18
CA SER A 69 -10.12 13.30 -8.58
C SER A 69 -11.05 14.47 -8.28
N THR A 70 -10.49 15.60 -7.92
CA THR A 70 -11.26 16.85 -7.76
C THR A 70 -11.50 17.54 -9.09
N ARG A 71 -10.73 17.23 -10.14
CA ARG A 71 -10.76 17.86 -11.45
C ARG A 71 -11.79 17.24 -12.39
N ASP A 72 -11.84 15.91 -12.44
CA ASP A 72 -12.71 15.17 -13.36
C ASP A 72 -14.06 14.77 -12.74
N LYS A 73 -14.39 15.35 -11.59
CA LYS A 73 -15.58 15.01 -10.79
C LYS A 73 -15.67 13.51 -10.44
N GLY A 74 -14.54 12.82 -10.48
CA GLY A 74 -14.43 11.40 -10.12
C GLY A 74 -14.81 10.42 -11.23
N SER A 75 -15.02 10.87 -12.47
CA SER A 75 -15.43 9.98 -13.58
C SER A 75 -14.41 8.88 -13.85
N GLN A 76 -13.13 9.19 -13.88
CA GLN A 76 -12.06 8.20 -14.05
C GLN A 76 -11.99 7.22 -12.86
N ALA A 77 -12.06 7.74 -11.63
CA ALA A 77 -12.06 6.90 -10.44
C ALA A 77 -13.25 5.93 -10.39
N GLN A 78 -14.44 6.36 -10.83
CA GLN A 78 -15.59 5.48 -10.93
C GLN A 78 -15.40 4.38 -11.97
N ARG A 79 -14.84 4.70 -13.15
CA ARG A 79 -14.52 3.68 -14.17
C ARG A 79 -13.51 2.66 -13.65
N ILE A 80 -12.44 3.11 -12.99
CA ILE A 80 -11.44 2.24 -12.38
C ILE A 80 -12.09 1.32 -11.34
N ALA A 81 -12.89 1.87 -10.43
CA ALA A 81 -13.57 1.08 -9.40
C ALA A 81 -14.48 0.00 -10.02
N ARG A 82 -15.30 0.36 -11.01
CA ARG A 82 -16.15 -0.60 -11.73
C ARG A 82 -15.35 -1.69 -12.45
N SER A 83 -14.22 -1.32 -13.06
CA SER A 83 -13.36 -2.28 -13.77
C SER A 83 -12.74 -3.29 -12.78
N ILE A 84 -12.33 -2.83 -11.61
CA ILE A 84 -11.83 -3.68 -10.53
C ILE A 84 -12.96 -4.61 -10.01
N GLU A 85 -14.17 -4.08 -9.81
CA GLU A 85 -15.32 -4.90 -9.37
C GLU A 85 -15.69 -5.98 -10.39
N LYS A 86 -15.70 -5.65 -11.68
CA LYS A 86 -15.94 -6.63 -12.75
C LYS A 86 -14.89 -7.75 -12.79
N SER A 87 -13.68 -7.49 -12.32
CA SER A 87 -12.63 -8.49 -12.22
C SER A 87 -12.75 -9.43 -11.01
N GLY A 88 -13.75 -9.20 -10.14
CA GLY A 88 -14.03 -10.03 -8.96
C GLY A 88 -13.42 -9.52 -7.66
N ILE A 89 -12.67 -8.42 -7.68
CA ILE A 89 -12.14 -7.75 -6.50
C ILE A 89 -13.17 -6.73 -6.00
N ARG A 90 -13.39 -6.63 -4.69
CA ARG A 90 -14.24 -5.58 -4.13
C ARG A 90 -13.59 -4.22 -4.28
N ALA A 91 -14.27 -3.28 -4.94
CA ALA A 91 -13.82 -1.90 -5.04
C ALA A 91 -14.78 -0.94 -4.34
N THR A 92 -14.24 0.13 -3.79
CA THR A 92 -15.02 1.19 -3.17
C THR A 92 -14.62 2.53 -3.79
N TYR A 93 -15.54 3.17 -4.49
CA TYR A 93 -15.35 4.54 -4.94
C TYR A 93 -15.52 5.50 -3.76
N ARG A 94 -14.52 6.35 -3.53
CA ARG A 94 -14.52 7.36 -2.47
C ARG A 94 -14.59 8.76 -3.06
N ALA A 95 -15.78 9.34 -3.00
CA ALA A 95 -16.00 10.71 -3.47
C ALA A 95 -15.18 11.72 -2.67
N ALA A 96 -14.57 12.68 -3.36
CA ALA A 96 -13.90 13.82 -2.75
C ALA A 96 -14.04 15.05 -3.64
N LYS A 97 -14.47 16.16 -3.07
CA LYS A 97 -14.66 17.43 -3.78
C LYS A 97 -13.50 18.42 -3.55
N LYS A 98 -12.65 18.14 -2.56
CA LYS A 98 -11.53 19.00 -2.13
C LYS A 98 -10.33 18.13 -1.74
N ALA A 99 -9.13 18.67 -1.87
CA ALA A 99 -7.90 17.98 -1.49
C ALA A 99 -7.87 17.49 -0.02
N GLN A 100 -8.44 18.25 0.90
CA GLN A 100 -8.58 17.81 2.29
C GLN A 100 -9.43 16.53 2.38
N GLN A 101 -10.56 16.48 1.68
CA GLN A 101 -11.43 15.30 1.65
C GLN A 101 -10.72 14.09 1.04
N GLN A 102 -9.89 14.28 0.00
CA GLN A 102 -9.09 13.18 -0.56
C GLN A 102 -8.19 12.56 0.51
N ARG A 103 -7.48 13.37 1.30
CA ARG A 103 -6.64 12.88 2.41
C ARG A 103 -7.46 12.17 3.49
N GLU A 104 -8.59 12.73 3.89
CA GLU A 104 -9.52 12.09 4.83
C GLU A 104 -10.01 10.73 4.31
N GLN A 105 -10.30 10.62 3.00
CA GLN A 105 -10.71 9.36 2.39
C GLN A 105 -9.58 8.31 2.39
N VAL A 106 -8.32 8.72 2.21
CA VAL A 106 -7.18 7.80 2.36
C VAL A 106 -7.14 7.23 3.78
N ARG A 107 -7.24 8.09 4.80
CA ARG A 107 -7.28 7.66 6.19
C ARG A 107 -8.47 6.73 6.48
N ASN A 108 -9.64 7.05 5.96
CA ASN A 108 -10.84 6.23 6.08
C ASN A 108 -10.68 4.86 5.37
N ALA A 109 -10.02 4.83 4.21
CA ALA A 109 -9.72 3.60 3.50
C ALA A 109 -8.84 2.66 4.33
N VAL A 110 -7.75 3.21 4.90
CA VAL A 110 -6.86 2.47 5.80
C VAL A 110 -7.63 1.93 7.01
N ASN A 111 -8.42 2.78 7.68
CA ASN A 111 -9.20 2.40 8.86
C ASN A 111 -10.30 1.37 8.56
N SER A 112 -10.74 1.31 7.32
CA SER A 112 -11.73 0.33 6.87
C SER A 112 -11.08 -0.91 6.25
N TYR A 113 -9.78 -1.14 6.50
CA TYR A 113 -9.05 -2.34 6.06
C TYR A 113 -8.93 -2.48 4.54
N ALA A 114 -8.73 -1.38 3.81
CA ALA A 114 -8.36 -1.46 2.40
C ALA A 114 -7.04 -2.23 2.25
N ARG A 115 -6.97 -3.10 1.24
CA ARG A 115 -5.74 -3.83 0.88
C ARG A 115 -4.91 -3.06 -0.15
N LEU A 116 -5.54 -2.10 -0.82
CA LEU A 116 -4.93 -1.22 -1.80
C LEU A 116 -5.70 0.09 -1.87
N ILE A 117 -4.99 1.19 -2.04
CA ILE A 117 -5.59 2.51 -2.26
C ILE A 117 -5.08 3.07 -3.58
N VAL A 118 -5.98 3.54 -4.43
CA VAL A 118 -5.67 4.22 -5.68
C VAL A 118 -5.96 5.72 -5.51
N ILE A 119 -4.95 6.56 -5.75
CA ILE A 119 -5.04 8.02 -5.60
C ILE A 119 -4.76 8.67 -6.97
N PRO A 120 -5.58 9.62 -7.44
CA PRO A 120 -5.29 10.32 -8.69
C PRO A 120 -4.09 11.23 -8.53
N GLN A 121 -3.24 11.30 -9.57
CA GLN A 121 -2.00 12.10 -9.57
C GLN A 121 -2.26 13.59 -9.30
N ASP A 122 -3.37 14.14 -9.79
CA ASP A 122 -3.75 15.54 -9.59
C ASP A 122 -4.08 15.91 -8.14
N ALA A 123 -4.16 14.92 -7.25
CA ALA A 123 -4.24 15.15 -5.81
C ALA A 123 -2.96 15.73 -5.23
N PHE A 124 -1.82 15.49 -5.89
CA PHE A 124 -0.49 15.90 -5.44
C PHE A 124 -0.09 17.20 -6.13
N THR A 125 -0.49 18.33 -5.57
CA THR A 125 -0.06 19.64 -6.03
C THR A 125 1.17 20.11 -5.25
N GLN A 126 1.98 20.99 -5.82
CA GLN A 126 3.23 21.48 -5.20
C GLN A 126 3.05 22.03 -3.77
N HIS A 127 1.89 22.62 -3.47
CA HIS A 127 1.62 23.23 -2.17
C HIS A 127 1.04 22.27 -1.11
N SER A 128 0.73 21.03 -1.47
CA SER A 128 0.07 20.06 -0.58
C SER A 128 0.92 18.85 -0.21
N ASN A 129 2.16 18.76 -0.69
CA ASN A 129 2.98 17.55 -0.54
C ASN A 129 3.24 17.17 0.92
N THR A 130 3.60 18.13 1.76
CA THR A 130 3.82 17.88 3.20
C THR A 130 2.56 17.35 3.92
N LEU A 131 1.39 17.80 3.50
CA LEU A 131 0.12 17.31 4.04
C LEU A 131 -0.18 15.87 3.59
N TRP A 132 0.27 15.49 2.40
CA TRP A 132 0.15 14.12 1.90
C TRP A 132 1.10 13.14 2.59
N GLU A 133 2.29 13.58 2.97
CA GLU A 133 3.26 12.73 3.66
C GLU A 133 2.70 12.12 4.94
N SER A 134 1.90 12.85 5.70
CA SER A 134 1.24 12.33 6.91
C SER A 134 0.32 11.15 6.59
N GLU A 135 -0.54 11.29 5.58
CA GLU A 135 -1.53 10.26 5.22
C GLU A 135 -0.88 9.05 4.55
N LEU A 136 0.12 9.29 3.70
CA LEU A 136 0.87 8.23 3.04
C LEU A 136 1.76 7.47 4.04
N SER A 137 2.39 8.16 4.98
CA SER A 137 3.10 7.52 6.11
C SER A 137 2.16 6.66 6.95
N TYR A 138 0.94 7.13 7.19
CA TYR A 138 -0.05 6.36 7.92
C TYR A 138 -0.44 5.09 7.15
N ALA A 139 -0.77 5.19 5.87
CA ALA A 139 -1.05 4.02 5.03
C ALA A 139 0.13 3.03 5.06
N ARG A 140 1.35 3.54 4.86
CA ARG A 140 2.58 2.73 4.94
C ARG A 140 2.74 2.03 6.29
N SER A 141 2.51 2.73 7.41
CA SER A 141 2.64 2.15 8.75
C SER A 141 1.64 1.01 9.01
N LYS A 142 0.53 1.01 8.29
CA LYS A 142 -0.52 -0.02 8.34
C LYS A 142 -0.34 -1.12 7.29
N GLY A 143 0.71 -1.04 6.47
CA GLY A 143 0.96 -2.02 5.42
C GLY A 143 -0.04 -1.95 4.26
N VAL A 144 -0.65 -0.79 4.02
CA VAL A 144 -1.58 -0.58 2.90
C VAL A 144 -0.83 0.10 1.76
N PRO A 145 -0.59 -0.58 0.64
CA PRO A 145 0.07 0.00 -0.52
C PRO A 145 -0.81 1.06 -1.19
N VAL A 146 -0.14 2.04 -1.79
CA VAL A 146 -0.76 3.12 -2.53
C VAL A 146 -0.33 3.07 -3.97
N ILE A 147 -1.27 3.15 -4.89
CA ILE A 147 -1.03 3.33 -6.32
C ILE A 147 -1.42 4.76 -6.70
N ILE A 148 -0.58 5.40 -7.51
CA ILE A 148 -0.89 6.69 -8.08
C ILE A 148 -1.39 6.49 -9.50
N ASN A 149 -2.63 6.89 -9.75
CA ASN A 149 -3.24 6.81 -11.07
C ASN A 149 -2.91 8.06 -11.88
N ALA A 150 -2.36 7.88 -13.07
CA ALA A 150 -2.01 8.96 -13.97
C ALA A 150 -3.22 9.86 -14.27
N SER A 151 -2.99 11.15 -14.26
CA SER A 151 -3.96 12.14 -14.72
C SER A 151 -3.61 12.58 -16.15
N ALA A 152 -4.62 12.89 -16.94
CA ALA A 152 -4.40 13.40 -18.29
C ALA A 152 -3.43 14.60 -18.28
N ASN A 153 -2.46 14.58 -19.19
CA ASN A 153 -1.45 15.63 -19.37
C ASN A 153 -0.44 15.80 -18.22
N MET A 154 -0.30 14.81 -17.33
CA MET A 154 0.74 14.80 -16.30
C MET A 154 1.72 13.64 -16.54
N GLN A 155 2.99 13.87 -16.23
CA GLN A 155 4.06 12.87 -16.32
C GLN A 155 4.40 12.35 -14.92
N LEU A 156 4.98 11.14 -14.84
CA LEU A 156 5.49 10.63 -13.55
C LEU A 156 6.53 11.58 -12.93
N THR A 157 7.31 12.25 -13.75
CA THR A 157 8.30 13.26 -13.33
C THR A 157 7.69 14.47 -12.65
N ASP A 158 6.41 14.74 -12.85
CA ASP A 158 5.69 15.85 -12.21
C ASP A 158 5.26 15.50 -10.79
N LEU A 159 5.45 14.23 -10.40
CA LEU A 159 5.06 13.72 -9.09
C LEU A 159 6.12 14.09 -8.05
N ASN A 160 5.83 15.08 -7.23
CA ASN A 160 6.73 15.52 -6.15
C ASN A 160 6.43 14.80 -4.82
N ILE A 161 6.28 13.47 -4.87
CA ILE A 161 6.10 12.60 -3.69
C ILE A 161 7.21 11.55 -3.70
N PRO A 162 7.93 11.36 -2.59
CA PRO A 162 8.96 10.34 -2.50
C PRO A 162 8.44 8.95 -2.84
N SER A 163 9.21 8.21 -3.64
CA SER A 163 8.84 6.86 -4.12
C SER A 163 8.56 5.86 -2.99
N GLN A 164 9.08 6.11 -1.81
CA GLN A 164 8.81 5.28 -0.63
C GLN A 164 7.35 5.27 -0.17
N TYR A 165 6.50 6.16 -0.68
CA TYR A 165 5.11 6.31 -0.28
C TYR A 165 4.11 5.70 -1.26
N TRP A 166 4.54 5.22 -2.41
CA TRP A 166 3.67 4.59 -3.40
C TRP A 166 4.31 3.33 -4.00
N ALA A 167 3.49 2.36 -4.34
CA ALA A 167 3.92 1.06 -4.84
C ALA A 167 4.08 1.05 -6.36
N ALA A 168 3.15 1.67 -7.07
CA ALA A 168 3.15 1.74 -8.51
C ALA A 168 2.48 3.03 -9.01
N TYR A 169 2.83 3.39 -10.24
CA TYR A 169 2.16 4.42 -11.02
C TYR A 169 1.34 3.74 -12.11
N TRP A 170 0.03 3.95 -12.10
CA TRP A 170 -0.86 3.41 -13.14
C TRP A 170 -1.11 4.44 -14.23
N ASP A 171 -0.78 4.07 -15.45
CA ASP A 171 -1.24 4.77 -16.65
C ASP A 171 -2.40 3.97 -17.26
N VAL A 172 -3.61 4.42 -17.00
CA VAL A 172 -4.83 3.71 -17.39
C VAL A 172 -5.29 4.20 -18.76
N ARG A 173 -5.30 3.30 -19.75
CA ARG A 173 -5.70 3.57 -21.14
C ARG A 173 -7.08 2.97 -21.44
N VAL A 174 -7.80 3.62 -22.34
CA VAL A 174 -9.07 3.10 -22.84
C VAL A 174 -8.86 2.08 -23.96
N SER A 175 -7.69 2.10 -24.61
CA SER A 175 -7.35 1.19 -25.70
C SER A 175 -6.46 0.03 -25.22
N GLN A 176 -6.76 -1.19 -25.68
CA GLN A 176 -5.96 -2.39 -25.40
C GLN A 176 -4.63 -2.45 -26.18
N SER A 177 -4.48 -1.68 -27.26
CA SER A 177 -3.35 -1.85 -28.18
C SER A 177 -1.97 -1.53 -27.58
N GLU A 178 -1.94 -0.76 -26.50
CA GLU A 178 -0.70 -0.36 -25.82
C GLU A 178 -0.57 -0.88 -24.39
N ALA A 179 -1.63 -1.47 -23.83
CA ALA A 179 -1.65 -1.92 -22.45
C ALA A 179 -1.20 -3.37 -22.32
N ASN A 180 -0.20 -3.61 -21.52
CA ASN A 180 0.40 -4.94 -21.32
C ASN A 180 -0.21 -5.71 -20.15
N THR A 181 -0.99 -5.05 -19.28
CA THR A 181 -1.46 -5.65 -18.03
C THR A 181 -2.93 -5.29 -17.79
N SER A 182 -3.74 -6.26 -17.41
CA SER A 182 -5.12 -5.98 -16.99
C SER A 182 -5.12 -5.22 -15.67
N ILE A 183 -6.19 -4.48 -15.39
CA ILE A 183 -6.33 -3.76 -14.11
C ILE A 183 -6.35 -4.72 -12.93
N PHE A 184 -6.90 -5.93 -13.12
CA PHE A 184 -6.86 -7.01 -12.12
C PHE A 184 -5.43 -7.41 -11.78
N GLU A 185 -4.65 -7.78 -12.80
CA GLU A 185 -3.27 -8.24 -12.61
C GLU A 185 -2.39 -7.14 -12.02
N ALA A 186 -2.57 -5.89 -12.44
CA ALA A 186 -1.87 -4.75 -11.87
C ALA A 186 -2.21 -4.54 -10.37
N ALA A 187 -3.48 -4.69 -9.99
CA ALA A 187 -3.89 -4.61 -8.59
C ALA A 187 -3.30 -5.77 -7.78
N MET A 188 -3.38 -6.99 -8.29
CA MET A 188 -2.89 -8.19 -7.61
C MET A 188 -1.37 -8.18 -7.43
N CYS A 189 -0.60 -7.75 -8.43
CA CYS A 189 0.85 -7.60 -8.28
C CYS A 189 1.22 -6.74 -7.07
N VAL A 190 0.51 -5.64 -6.86
CA VAL A 190 0.79 -4.73 -5.75
C VAL A 190 0.28 -5.28 -4.42
N VAL A 191 -0.92 -5.87 -4.38
CA VAL A 191 -1.49 -6.45 -3.15
C VAL A 191 -0.67 -7.62 -2.63
N GLU A 192 -0.18 -8.46 -3.53
CA GLU A 192 0.62 -9.64 -3.23
C GLU A 192 2.12 -9.35 -3.11
N ASP A 193 2.52 -8.09 -3.31
CA ASP A 193 3.94 -7.65 -3.31
C ASP A 193 4.78 -8.44 -4.33
N ARG A 194 4.19 -8.76 -5.51
CA ARG A 194 4.88 -9.44 -6.60
C ARG A 194 5.80 -8.48 -7.35
N PRO A 195 6.89 -8.98 -7.96
CA PRO A 195 7.76 -8.17 -8.82
C PRO A 195 6.97 -7.49 -9.95
N HIS A 196 7.13 -6.17 -10.08
CA HIS A 196 6.48 -5.37 -11.11
C HIS A 196 7.30 -4.12 -11.44
N ASN A 197 7.03 -3.51 -12.57
CA ASN A 197 7.61 -2.22 -12.92
C ASN A 197 7.00 -1.10 -12.06
N SER A 198 7.75 -0.04 -11.82
CA SER A 198 7.25 1.16 -11.13
C SER A 198 6.09 1.82 -11.87
N THR A 199 6.04 1.70 -13.19
CA THR A 199 4.93 2.14 -14.04
C THR A 199 4.24 0.93 -14.63
N LEU A 200 2.94 0.82 -14.39
CA LEU A 200 2.08 -0.23 -14.94
C LEU A 200 1.12 0.41 -15.95
N LEU A 201 1.24 -0.01 -17.19
CA LEU A 201 0.33 0.38 -18.26
C LEU A 201 -0.86 -0.57 -18.26
N THR A 202 -2.03 -0.08 -17.89
CA THR A 202 -3.25 -0.87 -17.75
C THR A 202 -4.33 -0.37 -18.69
N HIS A 203 -5.32 -1.22 -18.97
CA HIS A 203 -6.46 -0.84 -19.79
C HIS A 203 -7.79 -1.03 -19.07
N ILE A 204 -8.75 -0.18 -19.43
CA ILE A 204 -10.15 -0.32 -19.07
C ILE A 204 -10.91 -0.62 -20.36
N SER A 205 -11.84 -1.56 -20.31
CA SER A 205 -12.68 -1.90 -21.45
C SER A 205 -13.53 -0.70 -21.88
N ALA A 206 -13.57 -0.40 -23.19
CA ALA A 206 -14.37 0.71 -23.74
C ALA A 206 -15.89 0.52 -23.62
N GLN A 207 -16.36 -0.67 -23.21
CA GLN A 207 -17.80 -0.98 -23.03
C GLN A 207 -18.38 -0.48 -21.70
N GLU A 208 -17.69 0.42 -21.00
CA GLU A 208 -18.05 0.88 -19.66
C GLU A 208 -18.68 2.29 -19.64
N GLU A 209 -19.13 2.80 -20.78
CA GLU A 209 -19.94 4.02 -20.88
C GLU A 209 -21.43 3.77 -20.64
#